data_8f041040878a2ab087724ddae2006b6a
#
_entry.id   8f041040878a2ab087724ddae2006b6a
#
_cell.length_a   1.000
_cell.length_b   1.000
_cell.length_c   1.000
_cell.angle_alpha   90.00
_cell.angle_beta   90.00
_cell.angle_gamma   90.00
#
_symmetry.space_group_name_H-M   'P 1'
#
loop_
_entity.id
_entity.type
_entity.pdbx_description
1 polymer ?
#
loop_
_entity_poly.entity_id
_entity_poly.type
_entity_poly.pdbx_seq_one_letter_code
_entity_poly.pdbx_strand_id
1 'polypeptide(L)'
;MTFFYQTQSWSSQPQISDETKKLWEHVSNKASWRIVQLPNGFYQTEYQDPNKETWIDVTRRETIEGAEQAIDSSVEHYAKKLDFLKGPKAVSYTHLTLPTKA
;
A
#
# COMPACT_ATOMS: atom_id res chain seq x y z
N MET A 1 -28.34 -8.43 20.37
CA MET A 1 -27.63 -8.42 20.05
C MET A 1 -27.11 -8.37 19.96
N THR A 2 -27.28 -8.32 19.59
CA THR A 2 -26.52 -8.44 19.18
C THR A 2 -26.10 -8.32 18.98
N PHE A 3 -25.96 -8.39 18.67
CA PHE A 3 -25.26 -8.50 18.23
C PHE A 3 -24.92 -8.49 17.88
N PHE A 4 -24.80 -8.61 17.73
CA PHE A 4 -24.14 -8.81 17.16
C PHE A 4 -23.83 -8.41 16.83
N TYR A 5 -23.95 -8.53 16.91
CA TYR A 5 -23.32 -8.22 16.22
C TYR A 5 -22.54 -7.51 16.34
N GLN A 6 -22.14 -6.99 16.56
CA GLN A 6 -21.20 -6.34 16.70
C GLN A 6 -19.85 -6.93 16.61
N THR A 7 -19.42 -7.77 17.18
CA THR A 7 -18.22 -8.53 16.96
C THR A 7 -18.10 -9.00 15.57
N GLN A 8 -19.16 -9.03 14.91
CA GLN A 8 -19.18 -9.45 13.53
C GLN A 8 -18.32 -8.59 12.65
N SER A 9 -18.14 -7.36 13.03
CA SER A 9 -17.36 -6.48 12.19
C SER A 9 -15.92 -6.94 12.03
N TRP A 10 -15.39 -7.62 13.02
CA TRP A 10 -14.03 -8.15 12.90
C TRP A 10 -13.93 -9.22 11.86
N SER A 11 -14.84 -10.15 11.94
CA SER A 11 -14.81 -11.27 11.04
C SER A 11 -15.14 -10.85 9.63
N SER A 12 -15.72 -9.69 9.47
CA SER A 12 -16.08 -9.24 8.14
C SER A 12 -14.99 -8.41 7.49
N GLN A 13 -13.80 -8.41 8.03
CA GLN A 13 -12.70 -7.75 7.36
C GLN A 13 -12.49 -8.34 5.98
N PRO A 14 -12.07 -7.50 5.04
CA PRO A 14 -11.88 -7.99 3.68
C PRO A 14 -10.90 -9.13 3.67
N GLN A 15 -11.27 -10.12 2.90
CA GLN A 15 -10.39 -11.26 2.70
C GLN A 15 -9.83 -11.17 1.31
N ILE A 16 -8.53 -11.16 1.22
CA ILE A 16 -7.89 -11.12 -0.08
C ILE A 16 -7.11 -12.40 -0.28
N SER A 17 -6.88 -12.73 -1.53
CA SER A 17 -6.11 -13.92 -1.84
C SER A 17 -4.65 -13.72 -1.46
N ASP A 18 -3.95 -14.82 -1.28
CA ASP A 18 -2.53 -14.76 -1.00
C ASP A 18 -1.78 -14.05 -2.12
N GLU A 19 -2.24 -14.23 -3.35
CA GLU A 19 -1.62 -13.58 -4.48
C GLU A 19 -1.74 -12.06 -4.41
N THR A 20 -2.92 -11.58 -4.02
CA THR A 20 -3.12 -10.15 -3.88
C THR A 20 -2.26 -9.60 -2.76
N LYS A 21 -2.16 -10.32 -1.67
CA LYS A 21 -1.32 -9.89 -0.55
C LYS A 21 0.14 -9.83 -0.97
N LYS A 22 0.60 -10.83 -1.71
CA LYS A 22 1.97 -10.81 -2.20
C LYS A 22 2.20 -9.67 -3.16
N LEU A 23 1.22 -9.36 -3.99
CA LEU A 23 1.33 -8.22 -4.89
C LEU A 23 1.47 -6.93 -4.09
N TRP A 24 0.65 -6.74 -3.06
CA TRP A 24 0.74 -5.53 -2.25
C TRP A 24 2.08 -5.43 -1.53
N GLU A 25 2.61 -6.56 -1.05
CA GLU A 25 3.93 -6.57 -0.44
C GLU A 25 5.00 -6.17 -1.44
N HIS A 26 4.84 -6.64 -2.67
CA HIS A 26 5.79 -6.33 -3.73
C HIS A 26 5.75 -4.85 -4.10
N VAL A 27 4.56 -4.30 -4.31
CA VAL A 27 4.45 -2.91 -4.75
C VAL A 27 4.66 -1.92 -3.61
N SER A 28 4.64 -2.37 -2.37
CA SER A 28 4.97 -1.49 -1.25
C SER A 28 6.48 -1.39 -1.04
N ASN A 29 7.26 -2.09 -1.85
CA ASN A 29 8.71 -2.02 -1.80
C ASN A 29 9.19 -1.15 -2.96
N LYS A 30 9.86 -0.06 -2.62
CA LYS A 30 10.28 0.90 -3.63
C LYS A 30 11.22 0.28 -4.65
N ALA A 31 11.97 -0.74 -4.26
CA ALA A 31 12.90 -1.41 -5.17
C ALA A 31 12.20 -2.14 -6.30
N SER A 32 10.90 -2.36 -6.18
CA SER A 32 10.12 -3.02 -7.23
C SER A 32 9.71 -2.07 -8.36
N TRP A 33 9.99 -0.79 -8.19
CA TRP A 33 9.55 0.25 -9.12
C TRP A 33 10.69 0.79 -9.94
N ARG A 34 10.33 1.36 -11.09
CA ARG A 34 11.30 2.07 -11.92
C ARG A 34 10.60 3.24 -12.61
N ILE A 35 11.40 4.15 -13.13
CA ILE A 35 10.92 5.28 -13.92
C ILE A 35 11.52 5.15 -15.30
N VAL A 36 10.65 5.25 -16.32
CA VAL A 36 11.07 5.17 -17.71
C VAL A 36 10.71 6.49 -18.38
N GLN A 37 11.70 7.07 -19.06
CA GLN A 37 11.40 8.27 -19.86
C GLN A 37 10.87 7.84 -21.21
N LEU A 38 9.70 8.38 -21.54
CA LEU A 38 9.04 8.06 -22.79
C LEU A 38 9.55 8.97 -23.90
N PRO A 39 9.34 8.57 -25.16
CA PRO A 39 9.79 9.41 -26.28
C PRO A 39 9.22 10.82 -26.29
N ASN A 40 8.03 11.02 -25.71
CA ASN A 40 7.42 12.34 -25.63
C ASN A 40 7.96 13.17 -24.46
N GLY A 41 8.93 12.67 -23.73
CA GLY A 41 9.53 13.40 -22.62
C GLY A 41 8.90 13.17 -21.27
N PHE A 42 7.80 12.46 -21.24
CA PHE A 42 7.15 12.15 -19.95
C PHE A 42 7.89 11.03 -19.23
N TYR A 43 7.70 10.98 -17.92
CA TYR A 43 8.30 9.94 -17.09
C TYR A 43 7.20 9.02 -16.60
N GLN A 44 7.33 7.75 -16.91
CA GLN A 44 6.34 6.74 -16.57
C GLN A 44 6.84 5.90 -15.42
N THR A 45 5.99 5.75 -14.39
CA THR A 45 6.33 4.88 -13.27
C THR A 45 5.79 3.49 -13.55
N GLU A 46 6.59 2.50 -13.23
CA GLU A 46 6.24 1.11 -13.49
C GLU A 46 6.72 0.25 -12.34
N TYR A 47 6.00 -0.82 -12.06
CA TYR A 47 6.49 -1.82 -11.13
C TYR A 47 6.58 -3.17 -11.85
N GLN A 48 7.48 -4.01 -11.36
CA GLN A 48 7.67 -5.31 -11.96
C GLN A 48 6.60 -6.28 -11.47
N ASP A 49 5.99 -7.02 -12.41
CA ASP A 49 5.02 -8.04 -12.04
C ASP A 49 5.76 -9.15 -11.27
N PRO A 50 5.32 -9.48 -10.05
CA PRO A 50 6.03 -10.48 -9.26
C PRO A 50 5.99 -11.88 -9.86
N ASN A 51 5.03 -12.15 -10.75
CA ASN A 51 4.89 -13.47 -11.33
C ASN A 51 5.38 -13.55 -12.75
N LYS A 52 5.72 -12.42 -13.35
CA LYS A 52 6.16 -12.36 -14.73
C LYS A 52 7.30 -11.36 -14.84
N GLU A 53 8.01 -11.42 -15.93
CA GLU A 53 9.12 -10.51 -16.14
C GLU A 53 8.68 -9.25 -16.89
N THR A 54 7.43 -8.90 -16.76
CA THR A 54 6.90 -7.72 -17.41
C THR A 54 6.78 -6.58 -16.41
N TRP A 55 6.70 -5.37 -16.95
CA TRP A 55 6.55 -4.18 -16.14
C TRP A 55 5.15 -3.61 -16.37
N ILE A 56 4.52 -3.18 -15.29
CA ILE A 56 3.16 -2.66 -15.33
C ILE A 56 3.23 -1.15 -15.10
N ASP A 57 2.72 -0.38 -16.05
CA ASP A 57 2.74 1.07 -15.92
C ASP A 57 1.61 1.55 -15.04
N VAL A 58 1.89 2.59 -14.26
CA VAL A 58 0.93 3.10 -13.29
C VAL A 58 0.58 4.55 -13.54
N THR A 59 1.60 5.43 -13.62
CA THR A 59 1.35 6.84 -13.81
C THR A 59 2.35 7.43 -14.78
N ARG A 60 2.02 8.63 -15.30
CA ARG A 60 2.92 9.41 -16.13
C ARG A 60 2.98 10.81 -15.56
N ARG A 61 4.18 11.34 -15.48
CA ARG A 61 4.42 12.67 -14.95
C ARG A 61 5.34 13.43 -15.89
N GLU A 62 5.28 14.74 -15.83
CA GLU A 62 6.09 15.57 -16.70
C GLU A 62 7.51 15.73 -16.18
N THR A 63 7.74 15.48 -14.90
CA THR A 63 9.06 15.62 -14.31
C THR A 63 9.44 14.36 -13.58
N ILE A 64 10.74 14.16 -13.43
CA ILE A 64 11.22 12.99 -12.71
C ILE A 64 10.86 13.09 -11.22
N GLU A 65 10.86 14.30 -10.69
CA GLU A 65 10.47 14.51 -9.28
C GLU A 65 9.01 14.12 -9.08
N GLY A 66 8.16 14.47 -10.04
CA GLY A 66 6.76 14.08 -9.97
C GLY A 66 6.59 12.57 -10.04
N ALA A 67 7.40 11.91 -10.86
CA ALA A 67 7.36 10.46 -10.96
C ALA A 67 7.81 9.82 -9.64
N GLU A 68 8.86 10.37 -9.05
CA GLU A 68 9.34 9.84 -7.77
C GLU A 68 8.29 10.00 -6.68
N GLN A 69 7.59 11.14 -6.65
CA GLN A 69 6.51 11.34 -5.70
C GLN A 69 5.38 10.35 -5.93
N ALA A 70 5.09 10.06 -7.19
CA ALA A 70 4.03 9.10 -7.49
C ALA A 70 4.38 7.72 -6.96
N ILE A 71 5.64 7.33 -7.10
CA ILE A 71 6.08 6.04 -6.57
C ILE A 71 6.00 6.03 -5.06
N ASP A 72 6.47 7.09 -4.40
CA ASP A 72 6.43 7.16 -2.94
C ASP A 72 5.00 7.08 -2.44
N SER A 73 4.07 7.77 -3.11
CA SER A 73 2.67 7.72 -2.72
C SER A 73 2.09 6.32 -2.88
N SER A 74 2.44 5.64 -3.97
CA SER A 74 1.96 4.29 -4.21
C SER A 74 2.51 3.32 -3.17
N VAL A 75 3.80 3.44 -2.88
CA VAL A 75 4.43 2.57 -1.89
C VAL A 75 3.76 2.75 -0.53
N GLU A 76 3.53 3.98 -0.13
CA GLU A 76 2.89 4.26 1.14
C GLU A 76 1.45 3.74 1.16
N HIS A 77 0.75 3.92 0.06
CA HIS A 77 -0.64 3.47 -0.05
C HIS A 77 -0.75 1.96 0.18
N TYR A 78 0.11 1.20 -0.47
CA TYR A 78 0.05 -0.26 -0.34
C TYR A 78 0.58 -0.73 1.00
N ALA A 79 1.54 -0.02 1.56
CA ALA A 79 2.02 -0.34 2.90
C ALA A 79 0.90 -0.17 3.93
N LYS A 80 0.10 0.88 3.78
CA LYS A 80 -1.03 1.11 4.67
C LYS A 80 -2.11 0.05 4.50
N LYS A 81 -2.33 -0.40 3.26
CA LYS A 81 -3.29 -1.46 3.02
C LYS A 81 -2.86 -2.75 3.72
N LEU A 82 -1.58 -3.07 3.64
CA LEU A 82 -1.07 -4.26 4.31
C LEU A 82 -1.23 -4.14 5.81
N ASP A 83 -0.94 -2.98 6.34
CA ASP A 83 -1.07 -2.75 7.77
C ASP A 83 -2.52 -2.91 8.22
N PHE A 84 -3.45 -2.44 7.39
CA PHE A 84 -4.87 -2.59 7.68
C PHE A 84 -5.27 -4.05 7.76
N LEU A 85 -4.68 -4.90 6.94
CA LEU A 85 -5.01 -6.31 6.93
C LEU A 85 -4.58 -7.04 8.19
N LYS A 86 -3.68 -6.45 8.95
CA LYS A 86 -3.25 -7.05 10.22
C LYS A 86 -4.31 -6.91 11.29
N GLY A 87 -5.34 -6.17 11.02
CA GLY A 87 -6.45 -6.03 11.94
C GLY A 87 -6.26 -4.91 12.92
N PRO A 88 -7.18 -4.76 13.83
CA PRO A 88 -7.12 -3.67 14.81
C PRO A 88 -5.91 -3.80 15.72
N LYS A 89 -5.43 -2.65 16.11
CA LYS A 89 -4.26 -2.58 16.97
C LYS A 89 -4.60 -1.83 18.23
N ALA A 90 -4.05 -2.31 19.32
CA ALA A 90 -4.23 -1.65 20.58
C ALA A 90 -3.20 -0.55 20.82
N VAL A 91 -2.26 -0.44 19.93
CA VAL A 91 -1.14 0.47 20.12
C VAL A 91 -1.57 1.90 20.37
N SER A 92 -2.50 2.38 19.57
CA SER A 92 -2.89 3.77 19.70
C SER A 92 -3.54 4.05 21.04
N TYR A 93 -4.27 3.11 21.55
CA TYR A 93 -4.89 3.29 22.84
C TYR A 93 -3.84 3.35 23.94
N THR A 94 -2.93 2.46 23.91
CA THR A 94 -1.83 2.44 24.86
C THR A 94 -1.06 3.73 24.80
N HIS A 95 -0.81 4.16 23.61
CA HIS A 95 -0.05 5.36 23.40
C HIS A 95 -0.72 6.57 24.01
N LEU A 96 -2.01 6.65 23.86
CA LEU A 96 -2.75 7.76 24.40
C LEU A 96 -2.72 7.77 25.91
N THR A 97 -2.72 6.62 26.51
CA THR A 97 -2.71 6.55 27.95
C THR A 97 -1.42 7.05 28.52
N LEU A 98 -0.37 6.70 27.89
CA LEU A 98 0.93 7.07 28.39
C LEU A 98 1.11 8.54 28.57
N PRO A 99 0.80 9.30 27.56
CA PRO A 99 1.09 10.72 27.63
C PRO A 99 0.29 11.41 28.71
N THR A 100 -0.82 10.85 29.00
CA THR A 100 -1.60 11.56 29.95
C THR A 100 -0.92 11.64 31.24
N LYS A 101 -0.19 10.95 31.44
CA LYS A 101 0.45 11.03 32.49
C LYS A 101 1.23 11.86 32.57
N ALA A 102 1.02 12.04 31.92
CA ALA A 102 1.68 12.88 31.86
C ALA A 102 2.18 13.14 32.25
#